data_982b04bc081ea5f123d9fdfb9f6d0ee3
#
_entry.id   982b04bc081ea5f123d9fdfb9f6d0ee3
#
_cell.length_a   1.000
_cell.length_b   1.000
_cell.length_c   1.000
_cell.angle_alpha   90.00
_cell.angle_beta   90.00
_cell.angle_gamma   90.00
#
_symmetry.space_group_name_H-M   'P 1'
#
loop_
_entity.id
_entity.type
_entity.pdbx_description
1 polymer ?
#
loop_
_entity_poly.entity_id
_entity_poly.type
_entity_poly.pdbx_seq_one_letter_code
_entity_poly.pdbx_strand_id
1 'polypeptide(L)'
;GAEVSVEMVTVQQLADVLGRWAPWDDAEQWDNVGVLAGAAAPVSGVLCTLDITPAVVHEAVRRGCSAVVSHHPVIFSPLKALVPGTAPYLLARHGIAAVCAHTNLDKAPGGVGDALATALGLSGIEPCGSYCRRGTLPHEMMPRGFAAHVQAALGVPVRLVDAGAPVRTVGVVSGAGDELWAEAKAAACDAFVTGEMGHHHALDAREAGLTCVVGTHHR
;
A
#
# COMPACT_ATOMS: atom_id res chain seq x y z
N GLY A 1 -33.74 20.55 -26.88
CA GLY A 1 -32.69 19.60 -26.48
C GLY A 1 -32.37 19.84 -25.02
N ALA A 2 -32.52 18.83 -24.17
CA ALA A 2 -32.08 18.91 -22.79
C ALA A 2 -30.54 18.92 -22.80
N GLU A 3 -29.93 20.03 -22.38
CA GLU A 3 -28.50 20.04 -22.04
C GLU A 3 -28.31 19.13 -20.83
N VAL A 4 -27.62 18.00 -21.04
CA VAL A 4 -27.11 17.18 -19.97
C VAL A 4 -25.93 17.96 -19.38
N SER A 5 -26.15 18.67 -18.26
CA SER A 5 -25.05 19.25 -17.51
C SER A 5 -24.23 18.09 -16.90
N VAL A 6 -23.05 17.84 -17.46
CA VAL A 6 -22.08 16.95 -16.83
C VAL A 6 -21.59 17.66 -15.58
N GLU A 7 -22.02 17.19 -14.41
CA GLU A 7 -21.54 17.71 -13.14
C GLU A 7 -20.05 17.43 -12.99
N MET A 8 -19.24 18.48 -12.90
CA MET A 8 -17.78 18.36 -12.85
C MET A 8 -17.34 17.97 -11.43
N VAL A 9 -16.52 16.92 -11.31
CA VAL A 9 -15.98 16.45 -10.05
C VAL A 9 -14.86 17.37 -9.56
N THR A 10 -14.93 17.80 -8.31
CA THR A 10 -13.86 18.59 -7.69
C THR A 10 -12.81 17.68 -7.06
N VAL A 11 -11.60 18.22 -6.79
CA VAL A 11 -10.55 17.51 -6.06
C VAL A 11 -11.04 17.12 -4.66
N GLN A 12 -11.82 17.97 -3.99
CA GLN A 12 -12.38 17.67 -2.68
C GLN A 12 -13.37 16.49 -2.75
N GLN A 13 -14.23 16.45 -3.76
CA GLN A 13 -15.14 15.31 -3.95
C GLN A 13 -14.38 14.01 -4.20
N LEU A 14 -13.27 14.03 -4.96
CA LEU A 14 -12.38 12.88 -5.13
C LEU A 14 -11.78 12.43 -3.80
N ALA A 15 -11.27 13.38 -3.00
CA ALA A 15 -10.75 13.08 -1.67
C ALA A 15 -11.83 12.54 -0.72
N ASP A 16 -13.06 13.06 -0.78
CA ASP A 16 -14.17 12.60 0.03
C ASP A 16 -14.57 11.15 -0.31
N VAL A 17 -14.54 10.77 -1.59
CA VAL A 17 -14.78 9.38 -2.00
C VAL A 17 -13.75 8.44 -1.41
N LEU A 18 -12.46 8.80 -1.52
CA LEU A 18 -11.38 8.01 -0.93
C LEU A 18 -11.48 7.94 0.59
N GLY A 19 -11.81 9.07 1.25
CA GLY A 19 -11.96 9.14 2.70
C GLY A 19 -13.16 8.35 3.25
N ARG A 20 -14.20 8.11 2.45
CA ARG A 20 -15.27 7.20 2.85
C ARG A 20 -14.86 5.74 2.83
N TRP A 21 -13.94 5.37 1.94
CA TRP A 21 -13.40 4.02 1.88
C TRP A 21 -12.26 3.81 2.89
N ALA A 22 -11.33 4.74 2.93
CA ALA A 22 -10.16 4.73 3.80
C ALA A 22 -10.12 6.05 4.61
N PRO A 23 -10.78 6.12 5.78
CA PRO A 23 -10.90 7.35 6.57
C PRO A 23 -9.54 8.00 6.83
N TRP A 24 -9.44 9.31 6.58
CA TRP A 24 -8.20 10.05 6.72
C TRP A 24 -7.66 10.02 8.16
N ASP A 25 -8.56 9.99 9.15
CA ASP A 25 -8.22 9.95 10.58
C ASP A 25 -7.62 8.59 11.01
N ASP A 26 -7.74 7.55 10.18
CA ASP A 26 -7.10 6.26 10.42
C ASP A 26 -5.61 6.24 10.05
N ALA A 27 -5.12 7.26 9.36
CA ALA A 27 -3.70 7.41 9.07
C ALA A 27 -2.89 7.62 10.35
N GLU A 28 -1.64 7.14 10.34
CA GLU A 28 -0.71 7.36 11.45
C GLU A 28 -0.43 8.85 11.64
N GLN A 29 -0.18 9.28 12.88
CA GLN A 29 0.08 10.69 13.19
C GLN A 29 1.33 11.27 12.52
N TRP A 30 2.30 10.42 12.20
CA TRP A 30 3.53 10.80 11.49
C TRP A 30 3.35 10.84 9.97
N ASP A 31 2.24 10.33 9.45
CA ASP A 31 1.97 10.22 8.02
C ASP A 31 1.48 11.56 7.44
N ASN A 32 1.50 11.66 6.12
CA ASN A 32 0.98 12.81 5.40
C ASN A 32 0.09 12.33 4.24
N VAL A 33 -1.22 12.36 4.46
CA VAL A 33 -2.24 11.84 3.54
C VAL A 33 -3.26 12.91 3.18
N GLY A 34 -4.08 12.64 2.19
CA GLY A 34 -5.11 13.54 1.69
C GLY A 34 -4.67 14.32 0.46
N VAL A 35 -5.15 15.53 0.31
CA VAL A 35 -4.79 16.40 -0.82
C VAL A 35 -3.44 17.06 -0.53
N LEU A 36 -2.38 16.56 -1.16
CA LEU A 36 -1.00 17.04 -0.96
C LEU A 36 -0.56 18.08 -2.01
N ALA A 37 -1.21 18.11 -3.16
CA ALA A 37 -1.12 19.17 -4.13
C ALA A 37 -2.55 19.49 -4.61
N GLY A 38 -2.98 20.71 -4.42
CA GLY A 38 -4.31 21.16 -4.84
C GLY A 38 -4.32 21.62 -6.28
N ALA A 39 -5.52 21.66 -6.87
CA ALA A 39 -5.79 22.27 -8.14
C ALA A 39 -7.12 23.02 -8.08
N ALA A 40 -7.17 24.19 -8.71
CA ALA A 40 -8.39 25.00 -8.79
C ALA A 40 -9.37 24.45 -9.82
N ALA A 41 -8.88 23.75 -10.85
CA ALA A 41 -9.70 23.21 -11.91
C ALA A 41 -10.42 21.92 -11.47
N PRO A 42 -11.61 21.65 -12.04
CA PRO A 42 -12.29 20.37 -11.85
C PRO A 42 -11.45 19.19 -12.34
N VAL A 43 -11.75 18.00 -11.79
CA VAL A 43 -11.08 16.76 -12.18
C VAL A 43 -11.59 16.32 -13.55
N SER A 44 -10.68 16.28 -14.53
CA SER A 44 -10.96 15.83 -15.92
C SER A 44 -10.54 14.38 -16.17
N GLY A 45 -9.76 13.81 -15.28
CA GLY A 45 -9.28 12.41 -15.33
C GLY A 45 -8.36 12.16 -14.17
N VAL A 46 -8.27 10.90 -13.76
CA VAL A 46 -7.45 10.47 -12.61
C VAL A 46 -6.46 9.40 -13.07
N LEU A 47 -5.19 9.62 -12.77
CA LEU A 47 -4.13 8.63 -12.93
C LEU A 47 -3.83 8.00 -11.55
N CYS A 48 -3.89 6.68 -11.45
CA CYS A 48 -3.56 5.96 -10.23
C CYS A 48 -2.15 5.40 -10.32
N THR A 49 -1.39 5.51 -9.25
CA THR A 49 0.00 5.05 -9.18
C THR A 49 0.40 4.66 -7.76
N LEU A 50 1.48 3.92 -7.61
CA LEU A 50 2.11 3.68 -6.30
C LEU A 50 2.86 4.94 -5.83
N ASP A 51 3.74 5.46 -6.69
CA ASP A 51 4.58 6.63 -6.42
C ASP A 51 4.34 7.73 -7.46
N ILE A 52 4.30 8.99 -7.02
CA ILE A 52 4.26 10.12 -7.94
C ILE A 52 5.69 10.56 -8.24
N THR A 53 6.20 10.08 -9.35
CA THR A 53 7.50 10.50 -9.91
C THR A 53 7.33 11.61 -10.96
N PRO A 54 8.39 12.33 -11.36
CA PRO A 54 8.32 13.25 -12.50
C PRO A 54 7.74 12.60 -13.77
N ALA A 55 8.09 11.36 -14.05
CA ALA A 55 7.56 10.61 -15.20
C ALA A 55 6.05 10.40 -15.10
N VAL A 56 5.53 10.09 -13.92
CA VAL A 56 4.09 9.95 -13.67
C VAL A 56 3.36 11.27 -13.88
N VAL A 57 3.92 12.41 -13.46
CA VAL A 57 3.32 13.72 -13.70
C VAL A 57 3.26 14.02 -15.19
N HIS A 58 4.33 13.76 -15.95
CA HIS A 58 4.34 13.91 -17.41
C HIS A 58 3.33 12.98 -18.09
N GLU A 59 3.16 11.77 -17.60
CA GLU A 59 2.13 10.83 -18.07
C GLU A 59 0.72 11.39 -17.86
N ALA A 60 0.45 11.94 -16.66
CA ALA A 60 -0.84 12.58 -16.36
C ALA A 60 -1.14 13.73 -17.33
N VAL A 61 -0.15 14.59 -17.59
CA VAL A 61 -0.27 15.68 -18.59
C VAL A 61 -0.60 15.12 -19.96
N ARG A 62 0.15 14.11 -20.41
CA ARG A 62 -0.03 13.50 -21.75
C ARG A 62 -1.42 12.88 -21.92
N ARG A 63 -1.96 12.29 -20.86
CA ARG A 63 -3.30 11.67 -20.86
C ARG A 63 -4.44 12.63 -20.57
N GLY A 64 -4.15 13.90 -20.31
CA GLY A 64 -5.16 14.88 -19.94
C GLY A 64 -5.78 14.64 -18.55
N CYS A 65 -5.08 13.91 -17.67
CA CYS A 65 -5.50 13.72 -16.29
C CYS A 65 -5.12 14.94 -15.45
N SER A 66 -6.08 15.49 -14.71
CA SER A 66 -5.86 16.65 -13.84
C SER A 66 -5.67 16.30 -12.38
N ALA A 67 -5.73 15.01 -12.04
CA ALA A 67 -5.47 14.51 -10.71
C ALA A 67 -4.66 13.21 -10.77
N VAL A 68 -3.80 13.01 -9.78
CA VAL A 68 -3.09 11.75 -9.53
C VAL A 68 -3.47 11.26 -8.14
N VAL A 69 -3.86 10.01 -8.04
CA VAL A 69 -4.08 9.32 -6.77
C VAL A 69 -2.91 8.36 -6.57
N SER A 70 -2.22 8.47 -5.44
CA SER A 70 -1.09 7.60 -5.11
C SER A 70 -1.22 6.97 -3.74
N HIS A 71 -0.53 5.84 -3.57
CA HIS A 71 -0.37 5.21 -2.27
C HIS A 71 0.68 5.94 -1.44
N HIS A 72 1.89 6.09 -1.95
CA HIS A 72 2.95 6.81 -1.26
C HIS A 72 2.77 8.32 -1.37
N PRO A 73 2.93 9.06 -0.25
CA PRO A 73 2.81 10.52 -0.26
C PRO A 73 3.88 11.17 -1.14
N VAL A 74 3.46 12.01 -2.07
CA VAL A 74 4.40 12.79 -2.91
C VAL A 74 5.17 13.83 -2.10
N ILE A 75 4.63 14.25 -0.97
CA ILE A 75 5.26 15.09 0.03
C ILE A 75 5.11 14.39 1.37
N PHE A 76 6.18 13.76 1.84
CA PHE A 76 6.18 13.09 3.15
C PHE A 76 6.59 14.05 4.27
N SER A 77 7.64 14.82 4.06
CA SER A 77 8.10 15.85 4.99
C SER A 77 7.90 17.25 4.39
N PRO A 78 7.74 18.29 5.21
CA PRO A 78 7.60 19.65 4.74
C PRO A 78 8.71 20.06 3.77
N LEU A 79 8.33 20.62 2.63
CA LEU A 79 9.28 21.10 1.64
C LEU A 79 9.89 22.44 2.08
N LYS A 80 11.22 22.54 1.98
CA LYS A 80 11.93 23.81 2.22
C LYS A 80 11.99 24.69 0.97
N ALA A 81 11.85 24.08 -0.23
CA ALA A 81 11.85 24.77 -1.51
C ALA A 81 11.10 23.92 -2.55
N LEU A 82 10.52 24.59 -3.54
CA LEU A 82 10.01 23.96 -4.76
C LEU A 82 11.13 23.95 -5.79
N VAL A 83 11.76 22.79 -5.99
CA VAL A 83 12.89 22.63 -6.90
C VAL A 83 12.41 22.22 -8.29
N PRO A 84 12.81 22.94 -9.36
CA PRO A 84 12.43 22.60 -10.73
C PRO A 84 12.77 21.13 -11.08
N GLY A 85 11.83 20.47 -11.75
CA GLY A 85 11.99 19.06 -12.17
C GLY A 85 11.57 18.02 -11.14
N THR A 86 11.32 18.41 -9.90
CA THR A 86 10.75 17.49 -8.89
C THR A 86 9.26 17.30 -9.10
N ALA A 87 8.72 16.16 -8.64
CA ALA A 87 7.29 15.86 -8.77
C ALA A 87 6.39 16.96 -8.15
N PRO A 88 6.63 17.46 -6.92
CA PRO A 88 5.82 18.54 -6.35
C PRO A 88 5.84 19.83 -7.20
N TYR A 89 7.00 20.19 -7.74
CA TYR A 89 7.12 21.36 -8.63
C TYR A 89 6.31 21.17 -9.92
N LEU A 90 6.41 19.98 -10.53
CA LEU A 90 5.70 19.67 -11.78
C LEU A 90 4.19 19.62 -11.58
N LEU A 91 3.70 19.05 -10.47
CA LEU A 91 2.28 19.09 -10.12
C LEU A 91 1.76 20.52 -10.04
N ALA A 92 2.47 21.38 -9.31
CA ALA A 92 2.11 22.81 -9.18
C ALA A 92 2.15 23.54 -10.54
N ARG A 93 3.22 23.31 -11.32
CA ARG A 93 3.39 23.93 -12.64
C ARG A 93 2.28 23.59 -13.62
N HIS A 94 1.84 22.33 -13.61
CA HIS A 94 0.82 21.83 -14.54
C HIS A 94 -0.60 21.91 -13.97
N GLY A 95 -0.77 22.39 -12.75
CA GLY A 95 -2.08 22.48 -12.10
C GLY A 95 -2.73 21.11 -11.87
N ILE A 96 -1.93 20.07 -11.60
CA ILE A 96 -2.39 18.71 -11.35
C ILE A 96 -2.48 18.48 -9.85
N ALA A 97 -3.66 18.01 -9.40
CA ALA A 97 -3.86 17.65 -8.01
C ALA A 97 -3.20 16.30 -7.68
N ALA A 98 -2.72 16.16 -6.45
CA ALA A 98 -2.29 14.87 -5.90
C ALA A 98 -3.09 14.56 -4.64
N VAL A 99 -3.71 13.39 -4.62
CA VAL A 99 -4.42 12.84 -3.46
C VAL A 99 -3.75 11.54 -3.08
N CYS A 100 -3.22 11.48 -1.87
CA CYS A 100 -2.41 10.33 -1.41
C CYS A 100 -3.12 9.64 -0.24
N ALA A 101 -3.31 8.31 -0.36
CA ALA A 101 -3.87 7.45 0.67
C ALA A 101 -2.84 6.37 1.00
N HIS A 102 -2.25 6.43 2.18
CA HIS A 102 -1.10 5.63 2.59
C HIS A 102 -1.49 4.68 3.74
N THR A 103 -1.12 4.99 4.97
CA THR A 103 -1.39 4.10 6.10
C THR A 103 -2.87 3.89 6.39
N ASN A 104 -3.71 4.87 6.08
CA ASN A 104 -5.16 4.71 6.15
C ASN A 104 -5.69 3.69 5.13
N LEU A 105 -5.10 3.63 3.92
CA LEU A 105 -5.48 2.64 2.91
C LEU A 105 -4.94 1.24 3.26
N ASP A 106 -3.80 1.14 3.90
CA ASP A 106 -3.28 -0.13 4.41
C ASP A 106 -4.24 -0.78 5.41
N LYS A 107 -4.89 0.04 6.25
CA LYS A 107 -5.83 -0.40 7.30
C LYS A 107 -7.26 -0.61 6.79
N ALA A 108 -7.63 -0.02 5.67
CA ALA A 108 -9.01 -0.02 5.19
C ALA A 108 -9.49 -1.43 4.81
N PRO A 109 -10.76 -1.78 5.07
CA PRO A 109 -11.37 -2.99 4.51
C PRO A 109 -11.27 -2.98 2.98
N GLY A 110 -10.79 -4.09 2.39
CA GLY A 110 -10.50 -4.15 0.95
C GLY A 110 -9.32 -3.28 0.50
N GLY A 111 -8.55 -2.76 1.44
CA GLY A 111 -7.33 -2.00 1.19
C GLY A 111 -6.13 -2.88 0.83
N VAL A 112 -4.92 -2.32 0.98
CA VAL A 112 -3.69 -2.97 0.51
C VAL A 112 -3.41 -4.28 1.24
N GLY A 113 -3.63 -4.33 2.56
CA GLY A 113 -3.44 -5.55 3.35
C GLY A 113 -4.37 -6.69 2.93
N ASP A 114 -5.65 -6.40 2.72
CA ASP A 114 -6.63 -7.38 2.24
C ASP A 114 -6.33 -7.82 0.80
N ALA A 115 -5.90 -6.89 -0.06
CA ALA A 115 -5.51 -7.19 -1.43
C ALA A 115 -4.30 -8.14 -1.48
N LEU A 116 -3.30 -7.90 -0.63
CA LEU A 116 -2.12 -8.77 -0.50
C LEU A 116 -2.52 -10.18 -0.04
N ALA A 117 -3.34 -10.29 1.00
CA ALA A 117 -3.82 -11.57 1.50
C ALA A 117 -4.62 -12.33 0.42
N THR A 118 -5.46 -11.65 -0.33
CA THR A 118 -6.22 -12.22 -1.45
C THR A 118 -5.30 -12.69 -2.58
N ALA A 119 -4.29 -11.90 -2.94
CA ALA A 119 -3.32 -12.28 -3.97
C ALA A 119 -2.54 -13.55 -3.62
N LEU A 120 -2.29 -13.79 -2.32
CA LEU A 120 -1.67 -15.02 -1.82
C LEU A 120 -2.62 -16.22 -1.78
N GLY A 121 -3.88 -16.06 -2.13
CA GLY A 121 -4.89 -17.13 -2.11
C GLY A 121 -5.36 -17.50 -0.71
N LEU A 122 -5.24 -16.60 0.26
CA LEU A 122 -5.72 -16.82 1.62
C LEU A 122 -7.24 -16.75 1.69
N SER A 123 -7.84 -17.57 2.54
CA SER A 123 -9.25 -17.54 2.90
C SER A 123 -9.44 -17.15 4.36
N GLY A 124 -10.67 -16.74 4.73
CA GLY A 124 -10.97 -16.31 6.09
C GLY A 124 -10.13 -15.11 6.52
N ILE A 125 -9.93 -14.16 5.60
CA ILE A 125 -9.09 -12.99 5.83
C ILE A 125 -9.74 -12.09 6.87
N GLU A 126 -8.99 -11.77 7.93
CA GLU A 126 -9.42 -10.93 9.04
C GLU A 126 -8.27 -10.06 9.57
N PRO A 127 -8.55 -8.93 10.21
CA PRO A 127 -7.53 -8.15 10.90
C PRO A 127 -6.85 -8.94 12.02
N CYS A 128 -5.55 -8.76 12.20
CA CYS A 128 -4.77 -9.36 13.28
C CYS A 128 -3.78 -8.38 13.91
N GLY A 129 -4.24 -7.22 14.26
CA GLY A 129 -3.45 -6.12 14.80
C GLY A 129 -3.74 -4.82 14.06
N SER A 130 -2.81 -3.86 14.09
CA SER A 130 -3.01 -2.54 13.48
C SER A 130 -2.99 -2.59 11.95
N TYR A 131 -2.05 -3.32 11.35
CA TYR A 131 -1.89 -3.46 9.89
C TYR A 131 -2.00 -4.89 9.41
N CYS A 132 -1.80 -5.84 10.30
CA CYS A 132 -1.75 -7.25 9.97
C CYS A 132 -3.12 -7.75 9.50
N ARG A 133 -3.10 -8.54 8.42
CA ARG A 133 -4.22 -9.40 8.02
C ARG A 133 -3.78 -10.84 8.15
N ARG A 134 -4.63 -11.68 8.71
CA ARG A 134 -4.38 -13.13 8.74
C ARG A 134 -5.38 -13.83 7.84
N GLY A 135 -4.96 -14.96 7.31
CA GLY A 135 -5.81 -15.85 6.53
C GLY A 135 -5.20 -17.24 6.47
N THR A 136 -5.90 -18.15 5.83
CA THR A 136 -5.55 -19.56 5.78
C THR A 136 -5.27 -19.99 4.33
N LEU A 137 -4.16 -20.70 4.13
CA LEU A 137 -3.84 -21.35 2.85
C LEU A 137 -4.84 -22.47 2.56
N PRO A 138 -5.11 -22.79 1.29
CA PRO A 138 -5.98 -23.92 0.95
C PRO A 138 -5.45 -25.26 1.42
N HIS A 139 -4.12 -25.42 1.56
CA HIS A 139 -3.46 -26.57 2.12
C HIS A 139 -2.15 -26.17 2.81
N GLU A 140 -1.67 -27.01 3.71
CA GLU A 140 -0.40 -26.82 4.40
C GLU A 140 0.78 -26.88 3.41
N MET A 141 1.75 -26.01 3.59
CA MET A 141 2.98 -25.95 2.80
C MET A 141 4.20 -25.92 3.72
N MET A 142 5.28 -26.60 3.32
CA MET A 142 6.57 -26.41 3.97
C MET A 142 7.14 -25.01 3.60
N PRO A 143 8.02 -24.42 4.42
CA PRO A 143 8.47 -23.03 4.24
C PRO A 143 9.02 -22.73 2.84
N ARG A 144 9.81 -23.62 2.24
CA ARG A 144 10.35 -23.42 0.88
C ARG A 144 9.25 -23.43 -0.18
N GLY A 145 8.29 -24.33 -0.06
CA GLY A 145 7.12 -24.37 -0.95
C GLY A 145 6.25 -23.12 -0.80
N PHE A 146 6.09 -22.65 0.43
CA PHE A 146 5.37 -21.43 0.73
C PHE A 146 6.08 -20.19 0.14
N ALA A 147 7.41 -20.07 0.28
CA ALA A 147 8.17 -18.99 -0.35
C ALA A 147 8.02 -18.99 -1.88
N ALA A 148 8.07 -20.16 -2.52
CA ALA A 148 7.83 -20.29 -3.96
C ALA A 148 6.41 -19.86 -4.34
N HIS A 149 5.42 -20.22 -3.54
CA HIS A 149 4.03 -19.79 -3.72
C HIS A 149 3.90 -18.27 -3.66
N VAL A 150 4.50 -17.63 -2.64
CA VAL A 150 4.49 -16.16 -2.50
C VAL A 150 5.16 -15.50 -3.69
N GLN A 151 6.34 -15.98 -4.09
CA GLN A 151 7.06 -15.44 -5.25
C GLN A 151 6.23 -15.52 -6.53
N ALA A 152 5.58 -16.66 -6.78
CA ALA A 152 4.72 -16.85 -7.94
C ALA A 152 3.48 -15.94 -7.90
N ALA A 153 2.84 -15.83 -6.73
CA ALA A 153 1.63 -15.04 -6.56
C ALA A 153 1.87 -13.54 -6.73
N LEU A 154 3.02 -13.04 -6.23
CA LEU A 154 3.35 -11.62 -6.27
C LEU A 154 4.20 -11.22 -7.49
N GLY A 155 4.80 -12.19 -8.19
CA GLY A 155 5.64 -11.94 -9.35
C GLY A 155 6.96 -11.22 -9.02
N VAL A 156 7.44 -11.30 -7.78
CA VAL A 156 8.66 -10.64 -7.30
C VAL A 156 9.57 -11.64 -6.57
N PRO A 157 10.90 -11.47 -6.62
CA PRO A 157 11.81 -12.25 -5.81
C PRO A 157 11.52 -12.09 -4.32
N VAL A 158 11.62 -13.16 -3.56
CA VAL A 158 11.42 -13.15 -2.12
C VAL A 158 12.62 -13.74 -1.37
N ARG A 159 12.82 -13.27 -0.14
CA ARG A 159 13.78 -13.84 0.80
C ARG A 159 13.02 -14.67 1.83
N LEU A 160 13.44 -15.90 2.02
CA LEU A 160 12.91 -16.81 3.04
C LEU A 160 13.79 -16.81 4.30
N VAL A 161 13.15 -16.65 5.47
CA VAL A 161 13.75 -16.95 6.76
C VAL A 161 12.92 -18.07 7.40
N ASP A 162 13.46 -19.27 7.29
CA ASP A 162 12.78 -20.54 7.58
C ASP A 162 12.82 -20.88 9.07
N ALA A 163 11.67 -21.03 9.71
CA ALA A 163 11.53 -21.48 11.09
C ALA A 163 11.30 -23.01 11.22
N GLY A 164 11.24 -23.74 10.11
CA GLY A 164 11.21 -25.19 10.05
C GLY A 164 9.83 -25.85 10.17
N ALA A 165 8.81 -25.13 10.61
CA ALA A 165 7.47 -25.69 10.80
C ALA A 165 6.59 -25.52 9.53
N PRO A 166 5.61 -26.43 9.33
CA PRO A 166 4.63 -26.27 8.26
C PRO A 166 3.82 -24.98 8.38
N VAL A 167 3.42 -24.40 7.24
CA VAL A 167 2.68 -23.14 7.13
C VAL A 167 1.26 -23.41 6.67
N ARG A 168 0.29 -22.97 7.46
CA ARG A 168 -1.13 -22.97 7.09
C ARG A 168 -1.78 -21.62 7.29
N THR A 169 -1.56 -20.98 8.44
CA THR A 169 -2.06 -19.66 8.78
C THR A 169 -0.99 -18.63 8.53
N VAL A 170 -1.32 -17.61 7.77
CA VAL A 170 -0.39 -16.58 7.28
C VAL A 170 -0.84 -15.20 7.71
N GLY A 171 0.07 -14.45 8.32
CA GLY A 171 -0.08 -13.02 8.55
C GLY A 171 0.61 -12.22 7.46
N VAL A 172 -0.02 -11.15 6.99
CA VAL A 172 0.53 -10.27 5.97
C VAL A 172 0.52 -8.82 6.41
N VAL A 173 1.59 -8.10 6.11
CA VAL A 173 1.69 -6.65 6.29
C VAL A 173 2.30 -6.08 5.02
N SER A 174 1.61 -5.15 4.37
CA SER A 174 2.17 -4.41 3.22
C SER A 174 3.26 -3.44 3.67
N GLY A 175 4.22 -3.16 2.79
CA GLY A 175 5.31 -2.24 3.10
C GLY A 175 6.33 -2.81 4.08
N ALA A 176 6.77 -2.00 5.05
CA ALA A 176 7.77 -2.38 6.05
C ALA A 176 7.11 -3.02 7.28
N GLY A 177 7.40 -4.29 7.49
CA GLY A 177 6.78 -5.10 8.55
C GLY A 177 7.54 -5.19 9.86
N ASP A 178 8.82 -4.87 9.88
CA ASP A 178 9.72 -4.88 11.06
C ASP A 178 9.15 -5.58 12.32
N GLU A 179 8.79 -4.84 13.38
CA GLU A 179 8.25 -5.40 14.62
C GLU A 179 6.83 -5.98 14.48
N LEU A 180 6.12 -5.69 13.38
CA LEU A 180 4.74 -6.13 13.17
C LEU A 180 4.58 -7.66 13.03
N TRP A 181 5.70 -8.38 12.85
CA TRP A 181 5.70 -9.84 12.94
C TRP A 181 5.13 -10.35 14.27
N ALA A 182 5.30 -9.55 15.35
CA ALA A 182 4.78 -9.92 16.66
C ALA A 182 3.24 -9.97 16.70
N GLU A 183 2.55 -9.13 15.93
CA GLU A 183 1.10 -9.16 15.78
C GLU A 183 0.65 -10.48 15.10
N ALA A 184 1.34 -10.89 14.03
CA ALA A 184 1.08 -12.16 13.36
C ALA A 184 1.33 -13.36 14.30
N LYS A 185 2.41 -13.30 15.07
CA LYS A 185 2.72 -14.36 16.06
C LYS A 185 1.66 -14.45 17.15
N ALA A 186 1.23 -13.31 17.69
CA ALA A 186 0.16 -13.24 18.70
C ALA A 186 -1.18 -13.75 18.17
N ALA A 187 -1.42 -13.62 16.86
CA ALA A 187 -2.59 -14.14 16.16
C ALA A 187 -2.45 -15.61 15.72
N ALA A 188 -1.47 -16.33 16.24
CA ALA A 188 -1.20 -17.75 15.97
C ALA A 188 -0.92 -18.04 14.48
N CYS A 189 -0.29 -17.13 13.77
CA CYS A 189 0.18 -17.37 12.41
C CYS A 189 1.43 -18.27 12.41
N ASP A 190 1.56 -19.09 11.38
CA ASP A 190 2.73 -19.95 11.13
C ASP A 190 3.81 -19.23 10.32
N ALA A 191 3.39 -18.24 9.50
CA ALA A 191 4.28 -17.45 8.67
C ALA A 191 3.81 -15.99 8.60
N PHE A 192 4.75 -15.13 8.21
CA PHE A 192 4.59 -13.70 8.05
C PHE A 192 5.15 -13.26 6.70
N VAL A 193 4.35 -12.54 5.91
CA VAL A 193 4.71 -12.00 4.61
C VAL A 193 4.70 -10.48 4.68
N THR A 194 5.79 -9.85 4.26
CA THR A 194 5.89 -8.39 4.21
C THR A 194 6.80 -7.93 3.07
N GLY A 195 6.72 -6.66 2.69
CA GLY A 195 7.53 -6.07 1.63
C GLY A 195 8.98 -5.84 2.05
N GLU A 196 9.18 -5.29 3.23
CA GLU A 196 10.50 -5.02 3.80
C GLU A 196 10.55 -5.44 5.27
N MET A 197 11.71 -5.93 5.68
CA MET A 197 11.95 -6.35 7.06
C MET A 197 13.45 -6.36 7.34
N GLY A 198 13.85 -5.71 8.42
CA GLY A 198 15.23 -5.74 8.90
C GLY A 198 15.67 -7.16 9.25
N HIS A 199 16.92 -7.49 8.97
CA HIS A 199 17.44 -8.85 9.16
C HIS A 199 17.29 -9.35 10.60
N HIS A 200 17.56 -8.50 11.59
CA HIS A 200 17.43 -8.85 13.00
C HIS A 200 15.99 -9.15 13.41
N HIS A 201 15.00 -8.40 12.91
CA HIS A 201 13.59 -8.69 13.14
C HIS A 201 13.18 -10.06 12.57
N ALA A 202 13.68 -10.39 11.38
CA ALA A 202 13.42 -11.68 10.75
C ALA A 202 14.05 -12.84 11.54
N LEU A 203 15.23 -12.66 12.13
CA LEU A 203 15.85 -13.64 13.01
C LEU A 203 15.05 -13.82 14.30
N ASP A 204 14.62 -12.73 14.94
CA ASP A 204 13.80 -12.78 16.16
C ASP A 204 12.48 -13.53 15.90
N ALA A 205 11.83 -13.23 14.77
CA ALA A 205 10.62 -13.94 14.34
C ALA A 205 10.87 -15.44 14.15
N ARG A 206 11.96 -15.80 13.48
CA ARG A 206 12.35 -17.20 13.28
C ARG A 206 12.57 -17.92 14.61
N GLU A 207 13.25 -17.31 15.56
CA GLU A 207 13.47 -17.88 16.89
C GLU A 207 12.18 -18.03 17.69
N ALA A 208 11.21 -17.17 17.44
CA ALA A 208 9.85 -17.31 17.97
C ALA A 208 9.01 -18.40 17.24
N GLY A 209 9.56 -19.06 16.22
CA GLY A 209 8.90 -20.11 15.46
C GLY A 209 8.04 -19.61 14.29
N LEU A 210 8.25 -18.36 13.84
CA LEU A 210 7.52 -17.76 12.75
C LEU A 210 8.40 -17.68 11.49
N THR A 211 8.01 -18.38 10.43
CA THR A 211 8.64 -18.27 9.13
C THR A 211 8.34 -16.90 8.51
N CYS A 212 9.35 -16.20 7.99
CA CYS A 212 9.19 -14.93 7.30
C CYS A 212 9.50 -15.07 5.81
N VAL A 213 8.64 -14.49 4.98
CA VAL A 213 8.87 -14.32 3.54
C VAL A 213 8.82 -12.83 3.24
N VAL A 214 9.95 -12.29 2.83
CA VAL A 214 10.14 -10.86 2.62
C VAL A 214 10.28 -10.59 1.12
N GLY A 215 9.35 -9.83 0.58
CA GLY A 215 9.36 -9.37 -0.81
C GLY A 215 10.17 -8.10 -1.00
N THR A 216 9.94 -7.44 -2.14
CA THR A 216 10.46 -6.10 -2.41
C THR A 216 9.32 -5.09 -2.39
N HIS A 217 9.51 -3.98 -1.69
CA HIS A 217 8.50 -2.93 -1.54
C HIS A 217 8.26 -2.14 -2.84
N HIS A 218 9.22 -2.12 -3.73
CA HIS A 218 9.27 -1.22 -4.89
C HIS A 218 9.37 -1.97 -6.22
N ARG A 219 8.30 -2.66 -6.63
CA ARG A 219 8.19 -3.07 -8.05
C ARG A 219 6.75 -3.20 -8.50
#